data_5d000033ba3b2301a5dcd958f1a7c8d6
#
_entry.id   5d000033ba3b2301a5dcd958f1a7c8d6
#
_cell.length_a   1.000
_cell.length_b   1.000
_cell.length_c   1.000
_cell.angle_alpha   90.00
_cell.angle_beta   90.00
_cell.angle_gamma   90.00
#
_symmetry.space_group_name_H-M   'P 1'
#
loop_
_entity.id
_entity.type
_entity.pdbx_description
1 polymer ?
#
loop_
_entity_poly.entity_id
_entity_poly.type
_entity_poly.pdbx_seq_one_letter_code
_entity_poly.pdbx_strand_id
1 'polypeptide(L)'
;MKKEKFGMKLTMQLKQRSYDIILKAGCLKNLHQFTNTANRKVFVLTDSGVPAQYAQTVADQCPDAKICTIPQGEGSKCLKVYGEVLQAMLDFGMTRADLLVAVGGGVVGDLGGFCAASYMRGIDFVNCPTTVLSQVDSSIGGKTAIDLGETKNIIGAFWQPKVVLVDFDTLTTLPERQVANGMAEALKTGLIGDPKLFSLFECEDPRQNLEEIIYRSLKFKKKIVEQDEREGGMRKCLNFGHTIGHGIEAVKGIRGRRTTGLYHGECVALGMLPMIEDNALTKRVRAIYRTLGLPVRTGVSKEKVLHYMLHDKKADNGTITVIKCPGLG
;
A
#
# COMPACT_ATOMS: atom_id res chain seq x y z
N MET A 1 3.79 -26.29 21.59
CA MET A 1 2.73 -25.35 22.04
C MET A 1 2.47 -24.39 20.89
N LYS A 2 1.30 -24.45 20.23
CA LYS A 2 0.88 -23.43 19.27
C LYS A 2 0.68 -22.13 20.06
N LYS A 3 1.51 -21.09 19.81
CA LYS A 3 1.21 -19.74 20.30
C LYS A 3 -0.18 -19.39 19.77
N GLU A 4 -1.15 -19.13 20.67
CA GLU A 4 -2.39 -18.49 20.28
C GLU A 4 -2.01 -17.22 19.53
N LYS A 5 -2.40 -17.15 18.24
CA LYS A 5 -2.15 -15.98 17.42
C LYS A 5 -3.05 -14.85 17.95
N PHE A 6 -2.50 -13.98 18.80
CA PHE A 6 -3.21 -12.81 19.32
C PHE A 6 -3.61 -11.91 18.15
N GLY A 7 -4.92 -11.70 18.01
CA GLY A 7 -5.41 -10.68 17.11
C GLY A 7 -5.12 -9.30 17.70
N MET A 8 -4.47 -8.43 16.91
CA MET A 8 -4.22 -7.04 17.28
C MET A 8 -5.25 -6.15 16.59
N LYS A 9 -5.67 -5.08 17.26
CA LYS A 9 -6.57 -4.06 16.74
C LYS A 9 -5.96 -2.69 16.92
N LEU A 10 -5.95 -1.89 15.85
CA LEU A 10 -5.69 -0.47 15.88
C LEU A 10 -6.96 0.27 15.45
N THR A 11 -7.24 1.42 16.02
CA THR A 11 -8.36 2.27 15.58
C THR A 11 -7.82 3.59 15.06
N MET A 12 -8.06 3.88 13.78
CA MET A 12 -7.75 5.17 13.16
C MET A 12 -8.75 6.21 13.65
N GLN A 13 -8.28 7.24 14.34
CA GLN A 13 -9.10 8.29 14.97
C GLN A 13 -9.26 9.49 14.02
N LEU A 14 -10.35 9.54 13.25
CA LEU A 14 -10.64 10.60 12.28
C LEU A 14 -12.05 11.19 12.48
N LYS A 15 -12.42 11.42 13.74
CA LYS A 15 -13.77 11.92 14.12
C LYS A 15 -14.85 10.95 13.60
N GLN A 16 -15.78 11.45 12.77
CA GLN A 16 -16.88 10.67 12.21
C GLN A 16 -16.43 9.61 11.17
N ARG A 17 -15.17 9.71 10.66
CA ARG A 17 -14.59 8.79 9.69
C ARG A 17 -13.59 7.81 10.32
N SER A 18 -13.66 7.64 11.65
CA SER A 18 -12.83 6.68 12.38
C SER A 18 -13.17 5.25 11.98
N TYR A 19 -12.16 4.37 11.93
CA TYR A 19 -12.34 2.98 11.54
C TYR A 19 -11.31 2.08 12.22
N ASP A 20 -11.62 0.78 12.25
CA ASP A 20 -10.75 -0.23 12.83
C ASP A 20 -9.83 -0.87 11.77
N ILE A 21 -8.63 -1.21 12.22
CA ILE A 21 -7.61 -1.97 11.48
C ILE A 21 -7.41 -3.26 12.27
N ILE A 22 -7.86 -4.37 11.73
CA ILE A 22 -7.80 -5.69 12.35
C ILE A 22 -6.57 -6.42 11.80
N LEU A 23 -5.64 -6.79 12.66
CA LEU A 23 -4.44 -7.53 12.30
C LEU A 23 -4.53 -8.93 12.91
N LYS A 24 -4.89 -9.91 12.11
CA LYS A 24 -5.07 -11.28 12.59
C LYS A 24 -5.01 -12.28 11.45
N ALA A 25 -4.25 -13.36 11.61
CA ALA A 25 -4.27 -14.48 10.69
C ALA A 25 -5.67 -15.08 10.59
N GLY A 26 -6.17 -15.30 9.37
CA GLY A 26 -7.49 -15.84 9.08
C GLY A 26 -8.65 -14.87 9.29
N CYS A 27 -8.42 -13.56 9.49
CA CYS A 27 -9.50 -12.59 9.70
C CYS A 27 -10.37 -12.41 8.45
N LEU A 28 -9.84 -12.66 7.26
CA LEU A 28 -10.59 -12.59 6.01
C LEU A 28 -11.80 -13.55 5.99
N LYS A 29 -11.70 -14.67 6.72
CA LYS A 29 -12.77 -15.67 6.86
C LYS A 29 -13.92 -15.21 7.78
N ASN A 30 -13.79 -14.07 8.40
CA ASN A 30 -14.71 -13.56 9.40
C ASN A 30 -15.18 -12.13 9.10
N LEU A 31 -15.29 -11.76 7.82
CA LEU A 31 -15.72 -10.43 7.38
C LEU A 31 -17.00 -9.97 8.09
N HIS A 32 -17.99 -10.87 8.23
CA HIS A 32 -19.27 -10.60 8.88
C HIS A 32 -19.17 -10.12 10.34
N GLN A 33 -18.03 -10.39 11.03
CA GLN A 33 -17.80 -9.89 12.40
C GLN A 33 -17.39 -8.41 12.42
N PHE A 34 -16.92 -7.88 11.31
CA PHE A 34 -16.34 -6.54 11.22
C PHE A 34 -17.19 -5.57 10.40
N THR A 35 -18.09 -6.07 9.57
CA THR A 35 -19.00 -5.25 8.79
C THR A 35 -20.30 -6.01 8.51
N ASN A 36 -21.41 -5.29 8.41
CA ASN A 36 -22.69 -5.90 8.07
C ASN A 36 -22.72 -6.24 6.57
N THR A 37 -22.98 -7.51 6.24
CA THR A 37 -23.14 -8.02 4.87
C THR A 37 -24.53 -8.63 4.63
N ALA A 38 -25.37 -8.75 5.65
CA ALA A 38 -26.60 -9.56 5.60
C ALA A 38 -27.69 -8.99 4.69
N ASN A 39 -27.81 -7.67 4.60
CA ASN A 39 -28.92 -7.02 3.89
C ASN A 39 -28.42 -6.02 2.83
N ARG A 40 -27.30 -6.34 2.19
CA ARG A 40 -26.68 -5.47 1.17
C ARG A 40 -25.94 -6.31 0.13
N LYS A 41 -25.86 -5.79 -1.07
CA LYS A 41 -25.00 -6.34 -2.10
C LYS A 41 -23.53 -6.06 -1.76
N VAL A 42 -22.67 -7.04 -2.02
CA VAL A 42 -21.25 -6.93 -1.78
C VAL A 42 -20.48 -7.13 -3.10
N PHE A 43 -19.84 -6.07 -3.56
CA PHE A 43 -19.01 -6.11 -4.75
C PHE A 43 -17.55 -6.34 -4.34
N VAL A 44 -17.00 -7.52 -4.64
CA VAL A 44 -15.65 -7.91 -4.31
C VAL A 44 -14.73 -7.61 -5.50
N LEU A 45 -13.87 -6.60 -5.36
CA LEU A 45 -12.88 -6.25 -6.37
C LEU A 45 -11.54 -6.93 -6.04
N THR A 46 -10.96 -7.62 -7.04
CA THR A 46 -9.65 -8.26 -6.94
C THR A 46 -8.90 -8.16 -8.27
N ASP A 47 -7.64 -8.61 -8.33
CA ASP A 47 -6.90 -8.71 -9.59
C ASP A 47 -6.43 -10.13 -9.89
N SER A 48 -6.04 -10.39 -11.15
CA SER A 48 -5.65 -11.72 -11.63
C SER A 48 -4.33 -12.26 -11.04
N GLY A 49 -3.59 -11.45 -10.29
CA GLY A 49 -2.39 -11.88 -9.57
C GLY A 49 -2.65 -12.29 -8.12
N VAL A 50 -3.86 -12.00 -7.60
CA VAL A 50 -4.30 -12.42 -6.28
C VAL A 50 -4.91 -13.83 -6.38
N PRO A 51 -4.53 -14.80 -5.52
CA PRO A 51 -5.16 -16.10 -5.50
C PRO A 51 -6.68 -15.99 -5.36
N ALA A 52 -7.43 -16.57 -6.30
CA ALA A 52 -8.89 -16.44 -6.40
C ALA A 52 -9.62 -16.85 -5.11
N GLN A 53 -9.03 -17.76 -4.33
CA GLN A 53 -9.56 -18.20 -3.05
C GLN A 53 -9.79 -17.08 -2.04
N TYR A 54 -9.03 -15.98 -2.09
CA TYR A 54 -9.19 -14.87 -1.14
C TYR A 54 -10.45 -14.06 -1.44
N ALA A 55 -10.69 -13.73 -2.70
CA ALA A 55 -11.93 -13.08 -3.11
C ALA A 55 -13.15 -13.99 -2.89
N GLN A 56 -13.01 -15.28 -3.19
CA GLN A 56 -14.06 -16.27 -2.95
C GLN A 56 -14.38 -16.41 -1.46
N THR A 57 -13.37 -16.46 -0.57
CA THR A 57 -13.56 -16.50 0.88
C THR A 57 -14.39 -15.32 1.39
N VAL A 58 -14.24 -14.14 0.79
CA VAL A 58 -15.04 -12.95 1.11
C VAL A 58 -16.46 -13.11 0.57
N ALA A 59 -16.61 -13.49 -0.69
CA ALA A 59 -17.91 -13.62 -1.34
C ALA A 59 -18.81 -14.68 -0.66
N ASP A 60 -18.24 -15.80 -0.24
CA ASP A 60 -18.97 -16.91 0.41
C ASP A 60 -19.61 -16.52 1.76
N GLN A 61 -19.21 -15.40 2.36
CA GLN A 61 -19.77 -14.86 3.59
C GLN A 61 -20.91 -13.87 3.35
N CYS A 62 -21.23 -13.57 2.09
CA CYS A 62 -22.17 -12.54 1.71
C CYS A 62 -23.35 -13.15 0.97
N PRO A 63 -24.62 -12.94 1.40
CA PRO A 63 -25.80 -13.52 0.76
C PRO A 63 -25.96 -13.11 -0.71
N ASP A 64 -25.54 -11.90 -1.07
CA ASP A 64 -25.59 -11.38 -2.44
C ASP A 64 -24.24 -10.74 -2.79
N ALA A 65 -23.35 -11.49 -3.43
CA ALA A 65 -22.01 -11.06 -3.77
C ALA A 65 -21.68 -11.24 -5.27
N LYS A 66 -20.90 -10.30 -5.80
CA LYS A 66 -20.31 -10.37 -7.14
C LYS A 66 -18.82 -10.13 -7.08
N ILE A 67 -18.02 -11.06 -7.59
CA ILE A 67 -16.58 -10.89 -7.74
C ILE A 67 -16.29 -10.24 -9.11
N CYS A 68 -15.45 -9.21 -9.09
CA CYS A 68 -14.91 -8.55 -10.28
C CYS A 68 -13.38 -8.65 -10.23
N THR A 69 -12.80 -9.32 -11.23
CA THR A 69 -11.35 -9.50 -11.34
C THR A 69 -10.80 -8.62 -12.46
N ILE A 70 -9.93 -7.68 -12.10
CA ILE A 70 -9.21 -6.82 -13.06
C ILE A 70 -7.86 -7.45 -13.45
N PRO A 71 -7.21 -7.04 -14.55
CA PRO A 71 -5.85 -7.44 -14.86
C PRO A 71 -4.87 -7.02 -13.76
N GLN A 72 -3.88 -7.87 -13.46
CA GLN A 72 -2.82 -7.58 -12.49
C GLN A 72 -1.95 -6.41 -12.96
N GLY A 73 -1.51 -5.57 -12.01
CA GLY A 73 -0.47 -4.56 -12.18
C GLY A 73 -0.99 -3.14 -12.32
N GLU A 74 -0.06 -2.19 -12.28
CA GLU A 74 -0.32 -0.74 -12.24
C GLU A 74 -1.13 -0.25 -13.46
N GLY A 75 -1.00 -0.90 -14.62
CA GLY A 75 -1.77 -0.58 -15.81
C GLY A 75 -3.30 -0.64 -15.66
N SER A 76 -3.79 -1.32 -14.61
CA SER A 76 -5.21 -1.35 -14.26
C SER A 76 -5.69 -0.09 -13.52
N LYS A 77 -4.78 0.74 -12.99
CA LYS A 77 -5.14 2.02 -12.36
C LYS A 77 -5.38 3.11 -13.40
N CYS A 78 -6.31 2.93 -14.32
CA CYS A 78 -6.58 3.85 -15.40
C CYS A 78 -8.09 4.11 -15.59
N LEU A 79 -8.44 5.19 -16.30
CA LEU A 79 -9.84 5.57 -16.55
C LEU A 79 -10.66 4.45 -17.20
N LYS A 80 -10.04 3.66 -18.09
CA LYS A 80 -10.74 2.56 -18.76
C LYS A 80 -11.21 1.50 -17.76
N VAL A 81 -10.29 0.94 -16.98
CA VAL A 81 -10.62 -0.12 -15.99
C VAL A 81 -11.51 0.44 -14.90
N TYR A 82 -11.29 1.68 -14.46
CA TYR A 82 -12.17 2.37 -13.51
C TYR A 82 -13.61 2.44 -14.04
N GLY A 83 -13.81 2.84 -15.31
CA GLY A 83 -15.13 2.86 -15.93
C GLY A 83 -15.77 1.47 -16.05
N GLU A 84 -14.98 0.45 -16.40
CA GLU A 84 -15.43 -0.94 -16.47
C GLU A 84 -15.90 -1.47 -15.09
N VAL A 85 -15.18 -1.15 -14.01
CA VAL A 85 -15.56 -1.51 -12.64
C VAL A 85 -16.85 -0.81 -12.23
N LEU A 86 -16.99 0.50 -12.48
CA LEU A 86 -18.23 1.23 -12.18
C LEU A 86 -19.43 0.68 -12.96
N GLN A 87 -19.24 0.32 -14.25
CA GLN A 87 -20.29 -0.31 -15.04
C GLN A 87 -20.69 -1.66 -14.47
N ALA A 88 -19.70 -2.48 -14.06
CA ALA A 88 -19.98 -3.79 -13.43
C ALA A 88 -20.74 -3.66 -12.10
N MET A 89 -20.48 -2.59 -11.32
CA MET A 89 -21.24 -2.26 -10.10
C MET A 89 -22.68 -1.86 -10.44
N LEU A 90 -22.87 -1.05 -11.47
CA LEU A 90 -24.19 -0.63 -11.96
C LEU A 90 -25.01 -1.84 -12.46
N ASP A 91 -24.41 -2.68 -13.30
CA ASP A 91 -25.05 -3.90 -13.84
C ASP A 91 -25.42 -4.91 -12.74
N PHE A 92 -24.66 -4.93 -11.64
CA PHE A 92 -24.99 -5.71 -10.45
C PHE A 92 -26.18 -5.10 -9.68
N GLY A 93 -26.58 -3.88 -10.05
CA GLY A 93 -27.68 -3.15 -9.41
C GLY A 93 -27.34 -2.67 -7.99
N MET A 94 -26.10 -2.25 -7.76
CA MET A 94 -25.68 -1.68 -6.48
C MET A 94 -26.36 -0.35 -6.21
N THR A 95 -26.65 -0.11 -4.95
CA THR A 95 -27.23 1.11 -4.42
C THR A 95 -26.24 1.83 -3.47
N ARG A 96 -26.66 2.97 -2.92
CA ARG A 96 -25.84 3.70 -1.92
C ARG A 96 -25.67 2.93 -0.60
N ALA A 97 -26.54 1.97 -0.31
CA ALA A 97 -26.48 1.16 0.91
C ALA A 97 -25.52 -0.04 0.80
N ASP A 98 -25.00 -0.32 -0.40
CA ASP A 98 -24.21 -1.50 -0.69
C ASP A 98 -22.71 -1.31 -0.36
N LEU A 99 -21.93 -2.38 -0.46
CA LEU A 99 -20.55 -2.45 0.01
C LEU A 99 -19.60 -2.84 -1.12
N LEU A 100 -18.50 -2.12 -1.25
CA LEU A 100 -17.34 -2.56 -2.03
C LEU A 100 -16.30 -3.15 -1.07
N VAL A 101 -15.79 -4.36 -1.38
CA VAL A 101 -14.67 -4.98 -0.67
C VAL A 101 -13.50 -5.16 -1.64
N ALA A 102 -12.41 -4.45 -1.39
CA ALA A 102 -11.18 -4.57 -2.17
C ALA A 102 -10.28 -5.65 -1.56
N VAL A 103 -10.03 -6.74 -2.29
CA VAL A 103 -9.17 -7.86 -1.87
C VAL A 103 -7.96 -7.91 -2.78
N GLY A 104 -6.83 -7.32 -2.35
CA GLY A 104 -5.66 -7.26 -3.22
C GLY A 104 -4.52 -6.39 -2.71
N GLY A 105 -3.59 -6.09 -3.60
CA GLY A 105 -2.50 -5.15 -3.37
C GLY A 105 -2.93 -3.70 -3.43
N GLY A 106 -1.96 -2.77 -3.46
CA GLY A 106 -2.20 -1.33 -3.52
C GLY A 106 -3.05 -0.90 -4.72
N VAL A 107 -2.86 -1.52 -5.89
CA VAL A 107 -3.65 -1.25 -7.10
C VAL A 107 -5.13 -1.47 -6.86
N VAL A 108 -5.49 -2.62 -6.28
CA VAL A 108 -6.89 -2.99 -5.98
C VAL A 108 -7.47 -2.07 -4.91
N GLY A 109 -6.69 -1.76 -3.86
CA GLY A 109 -7.11 -0.87 -2.78
C GLY A 109 -7.36 0.57 -3.27
N ASP A 110 -6.45 1.11 -4.08
CA ASP A 110 -6.55 2.48 -4.63
C ASP A 110 -7.72 2.60 -5.60
N LEU A 111 -7.82 1.70 -6.58
CA LEU A 111 -8.91 1.69 -7.57
C LEU A 111 -10.25 1.44 -6.90
N GLY A 112 -10.36 0.41 -6.05
CA GLY A 112 -11.60 0.07 -5.34
C GLY A 112 -12.07 1.19 -4.42
N GLY A 113 -11.14 1.78 -3.65
CA GLY A 113 -11.46 2.93 -2.80
C GLY A 113 -11.92 4.15 -3.61
N PHE A 114 -11.34 4.40 -4.79
CA PHE A 114 -11.78 5.49 -5.66
C PHE A 114 -13.13 5.20 -6.33
N CYS A 115 -13.37 3.95 -6.75
CA CYS A 115 -14.71 3.53 -7.20
C CYS A 115 -15.75 3.75 -6.09
N ALA A 116 -15.45 3.34 -4.85
CA ALA A 116 -16.36 3.55 -3.73
C ALA A 116 -16.58 5.04 -3.41
N ALA A 117 -15.55 5.88 -3.53
CA ALA A 117 -15.64 7.31 -3.29
C ALA A 117 -16.55 8.04 -4.29
N SER A 118 -16.59 7.56 -5.54
CA SER A 118 -17.27 8.24 -6.64
C SER A 118 -18.63 7.62 -6.98
N TYR A 119 -18.79 6.29 -6.85
CA TYR A 119 -20.05 5.61 -7.12
C TYR A 119 -21.16 6.15 -6.22
N MET A 120 -22.26 6.61 -6.83
CA MET A 120 -23.39 7.24 -6.11
C MET A 120 -22.99 8.38 -5.15
N ARG A 121 -21.87 9.06 -5.38
CA ARG A 121 -21.25 10.11 -4.51
C ARG A 121 -20.73 9.58 -3.18
N GLY A 122 -20.42 8.31 -3.12
CA GLY A 122 -19.82 7.63 -1.98
C GLY A 122 -20.64 6.47 -1.45
N ILE A 123 -20.00 5.30 -1.39
CA ILE A 123 -20.53 4.08 -0.75
C ILE A 123 -19.53 3.56 0.27
N ASP A 124 -19.98 2.64 1.11
CA ASP A 124 -19.08 1.95 2.05
C ASP A 124 -18.03 1.12 1.35
N PHE A 125 -16.83 1.07 1.95
CA PHE A 125 -15.66 0.40 1.43
C PHE A 125 -14.92 -0.35 2.54
N VAL A 126 -14.51 -1.59 2.28
CA VAL A 126 -13.64 -2.40 3.12
C VAL A 126 -12.35 -2.70 2.35
N ASN A 127 -11.20 -2.54 3.01
CA ASN A 127 -9.91 -2.86 2.40
C ASN A 127 -9.31 -4.12 3.02
N CYS A 128 -9.04 -5.12 2.19
CA CYS A 128 -8.41 -6.39 2.56
C CYS A 128 -7.05 -6.52 1.84
N PRO A 129 -5.98 -5.90 2.37
CA PRO A 129 -4.67 -5.89 1.72
C PRO A 129 -4.03 -7.28 1.73
N THR A 130 -3.53 -7.73 0.56
CA THR A 130 -2.93 -9.07 0.37
C THR A 130 -1.43 -9.04 0.05
N THR A 131 -0.80 -7.86 0.04
CA THR A 131 0.65 -7.71 -0.16
C THR A 131 1.28 -7.04 1.05
N VAL A 132 2.57 -7.31 1.31
CA VAL A 132 3.29 -6.62 2.40
C VAL A 132 3.23 -5.12 2.22
N LEU A 133 3.44 -4.61 0.99
CA LEU A 133 3.35 -3.18 0.69
C LEU A 133 2.02 -2.56 1.12
N SER A 134 0.90 -3.21 0.77
CA SER A 134 -0.41 -2.71 1.16
C SER A 134 -0.69 -2.89 2.65
N GLN A 135 -0.20 -3.96 3.27
CA GLN A 135 -0.37 -4.19 4.70
C GLN A 135 0.44 -3.22 5.58
N VAL A 136 1.62 -2.76 5.13
CA VAL A 136 2.43 -1.82 5.93
C VAL A 136 2.13 -0.35 5.65
N ASP A 137 1.52 -0.04 4.47
CA ASP A 137 1.39 1.35 4.02
C ASP A 137 0.07 1.66 3.33
N SER A 138 -0.16 1.25 2.06
CA SER A 138 -1.21 1.84 1.23
C SER A 138 -2.64 1.58 1.69
N SER A 139 -2.91 0.56 2.52
CA SER A 139 -4.26 0.21 2.97
C SER A 139 -4.91 1.21 3.92
N ILE A 140 -4.14 2.11 4.55
CA ILE A 140 -4.63 3.09 5.51
C ILE A 140 -4.30 4.51 5.12
N GLY A 141 -5.10 5.48 5.62
CA GLY A 141 -4.88 6.90 5.37
C GLY A 141 -5.71 7.49 4.22
N GLY A 142 -6.61 6.69 3.64
CA GLY A 142 -7.68 7.13 2.77
C GLY A 142 -7.28 7.67 1.39
N LYS A 143 -6.01 7.62 1.01
CA LYS A 143 -5.60 7.97 -0.35
C LYS A 143 -6.08 6.89 -1.31
N THR A 144 -6.95 7.28 -2.25
CA THR A 144 -7.46 6.39 -3.30
C THR A 144 -7.34 7.11 -4.64
N ALA A 145 -6.84 6.44 -5.66
CA ALA A 145 -6.55 7.12 -6.92
C ALA A 145 -6.38 6.17 -8.10
N ILE A 146 -6.44 6.78 -9.30
CA ILE A 146 -6.03 6.20 -10.57
C ILE A 146 -5.04 7.12 -11.28
N ASP A 147 -4.38 6.59 -12.29
CA ASP A 147 -3.43 7.29 -13.13
C ASP A 147 -4.12 7.97 -14.30
N LEU A 148 -3.55 9.04 -14.80
CA LEU A 148 -3.98 9.69 -16.05
C LEU A 148 -2.78 9.84 -16.97
N GLY A 149 -2.82 9.13 -18.10
CA GLY A 149 -1.69 9.04 -19.00
C GLY A 149 -0.45 8.45 -18.29
N GLU A 150 0.63 9.20 -18.22
CA GLU A 150 1.87 8.80 -17.55
C GLU A 150 1.98 9.31 -16.09
N THR A 151 0.99 10.09 -15.65
CA THR A 151 1.02 10.70 -14.30
C THR A 151 0.27 9.81 -13.32
N LYS A 152 1.02 9.30 -12.33
CA LYS A 152 0.49 8.41 -11.31
C LYS A 152 -0.37 9.15 -10.27
N ASN A 153 -1.45 8.49 -9.83
CA ASN A 153 -2.28 8.90 -8.69
C ASN A 153 -2.82 10.33 -8.77
N ILE A 154 -3.04 10.86 -9.98
CA ILE A 154 -3.45 12.26 -10.18
C ILE A 154 -4.97 12.45 -10.06
N ILE A 155 -5.75 11.42 -10.34
CA ILE A 155 -7.20 11.46 -10.19
C ILE A 155 -7.57 10.60 -8.98
N GLY A 156 -8.14 11.19 -7.95
CA GLY A 156 -8.45 10.45 -6.74
C GLY A 156 -9.25 11.23 -5.70
N ALA A 157 -9.45 10.58 -4.58
CA ALA A 157 -10.17 11.11 -3.42
C ALA A 157 -9.54 10.65 -2.11
N PHE A 158 -9.75 11.42 -1.06
CA PHE A 158 -9.54 10.95 0.31
C PHE A 158 -10.82 10.23 0.77
N TRP A 159 -10.82 8.89 0.70
CA TRP A 159 -11.95 8.05 1.08
C TRP A 159 -11.52 7.00 2.10
N GLN A 160 -12.02 7.11 3.33
CA GLN A 160 -11.62 6.20 4.40
C GLN A 160 -12.45 4.91 4.35
N PRO A 161 -11.83 3.72 4.56
CA PRO A 161 -12.56 2.46 4.65
C PRO A 161 -13.39 2.39 5.93
N LYS A 162 -14.41 1.53 5.98
CA LYS A 162 -15.14 1.19 7.20
C LYS A 162 -14.32 0.30 8.14
N VAL A 163 -13.50 -0.55 7.56
CA VAL A 163 -12.56 -1.42 8.26
C VAL A 163 -11.45 -1.83 7.30
N VAL A 164 -10.25 -2.08 7.85
CA VAL A 164 -9.13 -2.71 7.14
C VAL A 164 -8.86 -4.07 7.77
N LEU A 165 -8.89 -5.14 6.97
CA LEU A 165 -8.63 -6.51 7.42
C LEU A 165 -7.23 -6.95 6.96
N VAL A 166 -6.25 -6.85 7.84
CA VAL A 166 -4.86 -7.26 7.60
C VAL A 166 -4.71 -8.73 7.99
N ASP A 167 -4.93 -9.61 7.02
CA ASP A 167 -4.80 -11.05 7.20
C ASP A 167 -3.40 -11.52 6.84
N PHE A 168 -2.64 -11.96 7.83
CA PHE A 168 -1.26 -12.43 7.61
C PHE A 168 -1.20 -13.72 6.78
N ASP A 169 -2.26 -14.53 6.77
CA ASP A 169 -2.30 -15.77 5.98
C ASP A 169 -2.26 -15.47 4.47
N THR A 170 -2.70 -14.28 4.02
CA THR A 170 -2.63 -13.88 2.61
C THR A 170 -1.19 -13.71 2.12
N LEU A 171 -0.24 -13.47 3.01
CA LEU A 171 1.17 -13.30 2.66
C LEU A 171 1.90 -14.62 2.38
N THR A 172 1.32 -15.76 2.77
CA THR A 172 1.94 -17.08 2.56
C THR A 172 2.07 -17.46 1.09
N THR A 173 1.27 -16.85 0.22
CA THR A 173 1.29 -17.07 -1.24
C THR A 173 2.03 -15.95 -1.99
N LEU A 174 2.54 -14.94 -1.28
CA LEU A 174 3.18 -13.80 -1.90
C LEU A 174 4.61 -14.13 -2.33
N PRO A 175 5.02 -13.86 -3.59
CA PRO A 175 6.39 -14.07 -4.04
C PRO A 175 7.41 -13.29 -3.20
N GLU A 176 8.57 -13.87 -2.93
CA GLU A 176 9.63 -13.28 -2.08
C GLU A 176 10.02 -11.86 -2.50
N ARG A 177 10.10 -11.59 -3.80
CA ARG A 177 10.40 -10.25 -4.31
C ARG A 177 9.31 -9.24 -3.94
N GLN A 178 8.04 -9.65 -3.90
CA GLN A 178 6.93 -8.80 -3.45
C GLN A 178 6.98 -8.58 -1.93
N VAL A 179 7.42 -9.58 -1.17
CA VAL A 179 7.69 -9.41 0.27
C VAL A 179 8.78 -8.37 0.46
N ALA A 180 9.93 -8.51 -0.21
CA ALA A 180 11.05 -7.54 -0.15
C ALA A 180 10.60 -6.12 -0.57
N ASN A 181 9.80 -6.02 -1.63
CA ASN A 181 9.21 -4.77 -2.10
C ASN A 181 8.42 -4.04 -0.99
N GLY A 182 7.56 -4.74 -0.27
CA GLY A 182 6.82 -4.15 0.85
C GLY A 182 7.69 -3.87 2.07
N MET A 183 8.69 -4.71 2.34
CA MET A 183 9.64 -4.51 3.44
C MET A 183 10.45 -3.22 3.29
N ALA A 184 10.67 -2.72 2.08
CA ALA A 184 11.32 -1.43 1.85
C ALA A 184 10.54 -0.26 2.48
N GLU A 185 9.21 -0.28 2.39
CA GLU A 185 8.34 0.74 3.00
C GLU A 185 8.32 0.63 4.53
N ALA A 186 8.32 -0.59 5.06
CA ALA A 186 8.42 -0.79 6.50
C ALA A 186 9.78 -0.32 7.05
N LEU A 187 10.88 -0.59 6.33
CA LEU A 187 12.21 -0.10 6.68
C LEU A 187 12.28 1.43 6.63
N LYS A 188 11.65 2.08 5.63
CA LYS A 188 11.47 3.52 5.58
C LYS A 188 10.85 4.04 6.89
N THR A 189 9.77 3.42 7.33
CA THR A 189 9.09 3.77 8.60
C THR A 189 10.01 3.63 9.80
N GLY A 190 10.82 2.57 9.85
CA GLY A 190 11.82 2.36 10.90
C GLY A 190 12.87 3.47 10.91
N LEU A 191 13.34 3.90 9.75
CA LEU A 191 14.35 4.97 9.62
C LEU A 191 13.83 6.33 10.10
N ILE A 192 12.60 6.69 9.75
CA ILE A 192 12.06 8.04 9.99
C ILE A 192 11.38 8.22 11.35
N GLY A 193 11.15 7.14 12.12
CA GLY A 193 10.43 7.37 13.38
C GLY A 193 10.16 6.18 14.28
N ASP A 194 10.64 4.97 13.96
CA ASP A 194 10.56 3.83 14.88
C ASP A 194 11.88 3.03 14.92
N PRO A 195 12.87 3.42 15.75
CA PRO A 195 14.12 2.68 15.90
C PRO A 195 13.95 1.21 16.31
N LYS A 196 12.86 0.88 17.03
CA LYS A 196 12.56 -0.53 17.39
C LYS A 196 12.10 -1.32 16.17
N LEU A 197 11.35 -0.69 15.26
CA LEU A 197 11.02 -1.28 13.97
C LEU A 197 12.28 -1.49 13.14
N PHE A 198 13.17 -0.50 13.08
CA PHE A 198 14.43 -0.63 12.37
C PHE A 198 15.28 -1.81 12.90
N SER A 199 15.37 -2.00 14.21
CA SER A 199 16.13 -3.11 14.79
C SER A 199 15.63 -4.50 14.41
N LEU A 200 14.33 -4.65 14.05
CA LEU A 200 13.79 -5.92 13.57
C LEU A 200 14.35 -6.32 12.20
N PHE A 201 14.90 -5.37 11.44
CA PHE A 201 15.56 -5.64 10.17
C PHE A 201 17.02 -6.03 10.28
N GLU A 202 17.62 -5.86 11.46
CA GLU A 202 19.04 -6.18 11.70
C GLU A 202 19.27 -7.61 12.20
N CYS A 203 18.26 -8.46 12.18
CA CYS A 203 18.36 -9.88 12.45
C CYS A 203 18.75 -10.68 11.20
N GLU A 204 19.03 -11.97 11.35
CA GLU A 204 19.43 -12.85 10.26
C GLU A 204 18.36 -12.94 9.15
N ASP A 205 17.09 -13.05 9.54
CA ASP A 205 15.95 -13.05 8.59
C ASP A 205 14.79 -12.20 9.11
N PRO A 206 14.67 -10.94 8.64
CA PRO A 206 13.59 -10.03 9.03
C PRO A 206 12.18 -10.57 8.75
N ARG A 207 12.02 -11.51 7.79
CA ARG A 207 10.71 -12.10 7.45
C ARG A 207 10.10 -12.88 8.61
N GLN A 208 10.91 -13.35 9.55
CA GLN A 208 10.44 -14.02 10.78
C GLN A 208 9.70 -13.06 11.73
N ASN A 209 9.91 -11.76 11.58
CA ASN A 209 9.27 -10.71 12.38
C ASN A 209 8.14 -9.98 11.62
N LEU A 210 7.63 -10.54 10.52
CA LEU A 210 6.76 -9.84 9.57
C LEU A 210 5.47 -9.30 10.22
N GLU A 211 4.84 -10.04 11.11
CA GLU A 211 3.63 -9.58 11.84
C GLU A 211 3.92 -8.34 12.70
N GLU A 212 5.04 -8.34 13.45
CA GLU A 212 5.45 -7.20 14.27
C GLU A 212 5.88 -6.01 13.41
N ILE A 213 6.56 -6.25 12.29
CA ILE A 213 6.95 -5.22 11.32
C ILE A 213 5.70 -4.54 10.75
N ILE A 214 4.69 -5.30 10.35
CA ILE A 214 3.43 -4.77 9.84
C ILE A 214 2.71 -3.95 10.91
N TYR A 215 2.59 -4.50 12.12
CA TYR A 215 1.93 -3.80 13.23
C TYR A 215 2.60 -2.45 13.54
N ARG A 216 3.94 -2.42 13.66
CA ARG A 216 4.69 -1.19 13.95
C ARG A 216 4.57 -0.16 12.82
N SER A 217 4.65 -0.61 11.59
CA SER A 217 4.49 0.25 10.41
C SER A 217 3.12 0.93 10.41
N LEU A 218 2.06 0.17 10.60
CA LEU A 218 0.70 0.69 10.66
C LEU A 218 0.48 1.60 11.87
N LYS A 219 1.04 1.25 13.05
CA LYS A 219 0.95 2.07 14.25
C LYS A 219 1.62 3.44 14.06
N PHE A 220 2.79 3.48 13.42
CA PHE A 220 3.48 4.73 13.11
C PHE A 220 2.70 5.54 12.09
N LYS A 221 2.33 4.94 10.95
CA LYS A 221 1.57 5.64 9.91
C LYS A 221 0.24 6.16 10.42
N LYS A 222 -0.49 5.38 11.24
CA LYS A 222 -1.70 5.81 11.92
C LYS A 222 -1.49 7.10 12.68
N LYS A 223 -0.45 7.18 13.55
CA LYS A 223 -0.12 8.38 14.31
C LYS A 223 0.09 9.61 13.42
N ILE A 224 0.78 9.44 12.30
CA ILE A 224 1.03 10.53 11.35
C ILE A 224 -0.26 10.96 10.63
N VAL A 225 -1.07 10.02 10.18
CA VAL A 225 -2.34 10.30 9.48
C VAL A 225 -3.34 11.00 10.38
N GLU A 226 -3.43 10.62 11.66
CA GLU A 226 -4.32 11.26 12.63
C GLU A 226 -3.98 12.72 12.88
N GLN A 227 -2.71 13.10 12.74
CA GLN A 227 -2.23 14.47 12.89
C GLN A 227 -2.34 15.28 11.59
N ASP A 228 -2.23 14.61 10.45
CA ASP A 228 -2.22 15.27 9.13
C ASP A 228 -2.86 14.34 8.08
N GLU A 229 -4.19 14.26 8.09
CA GLU A 229 -4.93 13.39 7.19
C GLU A 229 -4.69 13.71 5.71
N ARG A 230 -4.58 15.00 5.35
CA ARG A 230 -4.51 15.48 3.96
C ARG A 230 -3.10 15.80 3.47
N GLU A 231 -2.06 15.44 4.25
CA GLU A 231 -0.65 15.62 3.86
C GLU A 231 -0.25 17.09 3.60
N GLY A 232 -0.82 18.00 4.38
CA GLY A 232 -0.44 19.40 4.33
C GLY A 232 0.88 19.74 5.03
N GLY A 233 1.32 18.89 5.98
CA GLY A 233 2.45 19.15 6.87
C GLY A 233 3.29 17.91 7.19
N MET A 234 3.14 17.40 8.42
CA MET A 234 3.97 16.33 8.97
C MET A 234 3.94 15.02 8.14
N ARG A 235 2.80 14.69 7.55
CA ARG A 235 2.66 13.47 6.73
C ARG A 235 3.62 13.42 5.54
N LYS A 236 4.17 14.56 5.11
CA LYS A 236 5.21 14.62 4.08
C LYS A 236 6.46 13.85 4.44
N CYS A 237 6.75 13.58 5.73
CA CYS A 237 7.87 12.74 6.16
C CYS A 237 7.80 11.33 5.58
N LEU A 238 6.58 10.81 5.32
CA LEU A 238 6.37 9.51 4.68
C LEU A 238 6.89 9.45 3.24
N ASN A 239 7.18 10.61 2.61
CA ASN A 239 7.77 10.70 1.28
C ASN A 239 9.31 10.55 1.29
N PHE A 240 9.93 10.17 2.42
CA PHE A 240 11.34 9.84 2.48
C PHE A 240 11.69 8.77 1.43
N GLY A 241 12.70 9.04 0.60
CA GLY A 241 13.09 8.20 -0.54
C GLY A 241 12.19 8.29 -1.78
N HIS A 242 10.95 8.80 -1.67
CA HIS A 242 9.98 8.79 -2.77
C HIS A 242 10.32 9.77 -3.90
N THR A 243 10.85 10.94 -3.60
CA THR A 243 11.17 11.94 -4.64
C THR A 243 12.13 11.37 -5.69
N ILE A 244 13.20 10.71 -5.26
CA ILE A 244 14.14 10.02 -6.16
C ILE A 244 13.54 8.70 -6.65
N GLY A 245 12.87 7.95 -5.76
CA GLY A 245 12.22 6.68 -6.08
C GLY A 245 11.24 6.79 -7.25
N HIS A 246 10.34 7.76 -7.22
CA HIS A 246 9.40 8.05 -8.32
C HIS A 246 10.13 8.45 -9.61
N GLY A 247 11.20 9.25 -9.50
CA GLY A 247 12.03 9.56 -10.66
C GLY A 247 12.65 8.30 -11.30
N ILE A 248 13.09 7.33 -10.49
CA ILE A 248 13.60 6.04 -10.96
C ILE A 248 12.47 5.21 -11.58
N GLU A 249 11.33 5.13 -10.90
CA GLU A 249 10.16 4.36 -11.33
C GLU A 249 9.57 4.85 -12.66
N ALA A 250 9.60 6.16 -12.91
CA ALA A 250 9.12 6.78 -14.14
C ALA A 250 10.00 6.49 -15.37
N VAL A 251 11.26 6.08 -15.19
CA VAL A 251 12.14 5.75 -16.31
C VAL A 251 11.74 4.42 -16.94
N LYS A 252 11.20 4.48 -18.15
CA LYS A 252 10.79 3.30 -18.92
C LYS A 252 11.98 2.38 -19.25
N GLY A 253 11.75 1.09 -19.21
CA GLY A 253 12.74 0.09 -19.62
C GLY A 253 13.82 -0.21 -18.62
N ILE A 254 13.71 0.27 -17.36
CA ILE A 254 14.61 -0.19 -16.29
C ILE A 254 14.34 -1.67 -16.04
N ARG A 255 15.39 -2.48 -16.23
CA ARG A 255 15.37 -3.90 -15.94
C ARG A 255 16.29 -4.18 -14.76
N GLY A 256 15.74 -4.80 -13.70
CA GLY A 256 16.55 -5.45 -12.69
C GLY A 256 17.27 -6.67 -13.27
N ARG A 257 18.30 -7.22 -12.58
CA ARG A 257 19.09 -8.37 -13.07
C ARG A 257 18.27 -9.60 -13.47
N ARG A 258 17.02 -9.74 -13.00
CA ARG A 258 16.19 -10.94 -13.17
C ARG A 258 14.77 -10.69 -13.68
N THR A 259 14.36 -9.43 -13.94
CA THR A 259 12.99 -9.07 -14.27
C THR A 259 12.89 -7.89 -15.23
N THR A 260 11.67 -7.66 -15.73
CA THR A 260 11.36 -6.61 -16.74
C THR A 260 11.34 -5.19 -16.18
N GLY A 261 11.43 -4.98 -14.85
CA GLY A 261 11.39 -3.65 -14.23
C GLY A 261 11.64 -3.70 -12.73
N LEU A 262 11.78 -2.54 -12.10
CA LEU A 262 11.84 -2.38 -10.64
C LEU A 262 10.44 -2.15 -10.07
N TYR A 263 10.16 -2.76 -8.93
CA TYR A 263 8.96 -2.48 -8.17
C TYR A 263 9.08 -1.16 -7.38
N HIS A 264 7.95 -0.62 -6.97
CA HIS A 264 7.87 0.64 -6.23
C HIS A 264 8.81 0.69 -5.02
N GLY A 265 8.73 -0.28 -4.10
CA GLY A 265 9.59 -0.32 -2.91
C GLY A 265 11.08 -0.49 -3.24
N GLU A 266 11.43 -1.17 -4.36
CA GLU A 266 12.81 -1.23 -4.85
C GLU A 266 13.31 0.16 -5.29
N CYS A 267 12.44 0.95 -5.94
CA CYS A 267 12.73 2.32 -6.34
C CYS A 267 12.86 3.23 -5.11
N VAL A 268 11.95 3.11 -4.14
CA VAL A 268 12.01 3.85 -2.87
C VAL A 268 13.27 3.49 -2.08
N ALA A 269 13.64 2.20 -2.01
CA ALA A 269 14.88 1.75 -1.39
C ALA A 269 16.12 2.44 -2.01
N LEU A 270 16.20 2.50 -3.34
CA LEU A 270 17.25 3.21 -4.04
C LEU A 270 17.21 4.72 -3.76
N GLY A 271 16.02 5.31 -3.64
CA GLY A 271 15.84 6.73 -3.35
C GLY A 271 16.19 7.12 -1.91
N MET A 272 16.08 6.20 -0.95
CA MET A 272 16.44 6.45 0.45
C MET A 272 17.95 6.58 0.64
N LEU A 273 18.78 5.77 -0.04
CA LEU A 273 20.21 5.69 0.19
C LEU A 273 20.95 7.05 0.10
N PRO A 274 20.71 7.89 -0.92
CA PRO A 274 21.39 9.20 -1.02
C PRO A 274 20.82 10.25 -0.05
N MET A 275 19.70 9.97 0.61
CA MET A 275 19.03 10.87 1.55
C MET A 275 19.38 10.58 3.02
N ILE A 276 20.15 9.53 3.31
CA ILE A 276 20.69 9.23 4.64
C ILE A 276 22.00 9.98 4.79
N GLU A 277 22.10 10.87 5.79
CA GLU A 277 23.29 11.70 6.01
C GLU A 277 24.36 10.97 6.86
N ASP A 278 23.95 10.03 7.73
CA ASP A 278 24.85 9.22 8.54
C ASP A 278 25.45 8.05 7.73
N ASN A 279 26.76 8.07 7.55
CA ASN A 279 27.48 7.01 6.84
C ASN A 279 27.45 5.65 7.54
N ALA A 280 27.40 5.61 8.88
CA ALA A 280 27.32 4.36 9.63
C ALA A 280 25.92 3.76 9.43
N LEU A 281 24.86 4.57 9.50
CA LEU A 281 23.47 4.16 9.22
C LEU A 281 23.33 3.68 7.76
N THR A 282 23.94 4.37 6.79
CA THR A 282 23.95 3.94 5.39
C THR A 282 24.55 2.54 5.21
N LYS A 283 25.62 2.20 5.93
CA LYS A 283 26.23 0.86 5.89
C LYS A 283 25.26 -0.21 6.45
N ARG A 284 24.59 0.09 7.57
CA ARG A 284 23.57 -0.79 8.17
C ARG A 284 22.41 -1.03 7.19
N VAL A 285 21.86 0.03 6.60
CA VAL A 285 20.77 -0.06 5.61
C VAL A 285 21.19 -0.89 4.40
N ARG A 286 22.40 -0.71 3.88
CA ARG A 286 22.93 -1.54 2.77
C ARG A 286 23.07 -3.02 3.13
N ALA A 287 23.40 -3.34 4.38
CA ALA A 287 23.42 -4.73 4.86
C ALA A 287 22.00 -5.32 4.85
N ILE A 288 21.02 -4.59 5.39
CA ILE A 288 19.60 -5.00 5.38
C ILE A 288 19.12 -5.21 3.93
N TYR A 289 19.46 -4.32 2.99
CA TYR A 289 19.06 -4.48 1.58
C TYR A 289 19.58 -5.78 0.97
N ARG A 290 20.83 -6.17 1.30
CA ARG A 290 21.41 -7.44 0.82
C ARG A 290 20.65 -8.65 1.37
N THR A 291 20.30 -8.63 2.66
CA THR A 291 19.50 -9.69 3.31
C THR A 291 18.10 -9.81 2.67
N LEU A 292 17.47 -8.68 2.36
CA LEU A 292 16.14 -8.66 1.75
C LEU A 292 16.15 -8.89 0.22
N GLY A 293 17.31 -8.86 -0.43
CA GLY A 293 17.40 -8.91 -1.90
C GLY A 293 17.00 -7.60 -2.58
N LEU A 294 16.99 -6.47 -1.86
CA LEU A 294 16.71 -5.15 -2.41
C LEU A 294 17.92 -4.61 -3.19
N PRO A 295 17.71 -3.80 -4.24
CA PRO A 295 18.78 -3.24 -5.03
C PRO A 295 19.56 -2.18 -4.23
N VAL A 296 20.88 -2.18 -4.37
CA VAL A 296 21.79 -1.16 -3.80
C VAL A 296 22.34 -0.20 -4.84
N ARG A 297 22.08 -0.44 -6.12
CA ARG A 297 22.46 0.37 -7.27
C ARG A 297 21.38 0.33 -8.33
N THR A 298 21.22 1.41 -9.06
CA THR A 298 20.40 1.48 -10.27
C THR A 298 21.29 1.53 -11.51
N GLY A 299 20.84 0.92 -12.60
CA GLY A 299 21.51 1.07 -13.93
C GLY A 299 21.06 2.33 -14.70
N VAL A 300 20.29 3.23 -14.07
CA VAL A 300 19.76 4.44 -14.71
C VAL A 300 20.71 5.61 -14.48
N SER A 301 20.92 6.43 -15.53
CA SER A 301 21.71 7.65 -15.38
C SER A 301 21.01 8.67 -14.50
N LYS A 302 21.80 9.45 -13.75
CA LYS A 302 21.30 10.49 -12.85
C LYS A 302 20.50 11.56 -13.60
N GLU A 303 20.92 11.89 -14.81
CA GLU A 303 20.29 12.88 -15.68
C GLU A 303 18.86 12.47 -16.07
N LYS A 304 18.65 11.18 -16.39
CA LYS A 304 17.31 10.65 -16.68
C LYS A 304 16.41 10.71 -15.44
N VAL A 305 16.92 10.30 -14.28
CA VAL A 305 16.15 10.37 -13.02
C VAL A 305 15.77 11.81 -12.71
N LEU A 306 16.73 12.74 -12.80
CA LEU A 306 16.49 14.17 -12.56
C LEU A 306 15.44 14.75 -13.53
N HIS A 307 15.50 14.37 -14.80
CA HIS A 307 14.51 14.79 -15.80
C HIS A 307 13.08 14.43 -15.37
N TYR A 308 12.85 13.19 -14.95
CA TYR A 308 11.54 12.77 -14.49
C TYR A 308 11.13 13.42 -13.15
N MET A 309 12.07 13.62 -12.23
CA MET A 309 11.82 14.34 -10.98
C MET A 309 11.35 15.77 -11.23
N LEU A 310 11.93 16.47 -12.21
CA LEU A 310 11.54 17.84 -12.58
C LEU A 310 10.17 17.89 -13.26
N HIS A 311 9.79 16.87 -14.02
CA HIS A 311 8.49 16.79 -14.68
C HIS A 311 7.35 16.48 -13.72
N ASP A 312 7.59 15.63 -12.73
CA ASP A 312 6.61 15.29 -11.69
C ASP A 312 6.24 16.54 -10.83
N LYS A 313 7.14 17.51 -10.75
CA LYS A 313 7.02 18.68 -9.85
C LYS A 313 6.78 20.02 -10.55
N LYS A 314 6.44 20.04 -11.82
CA LYS A 314 5.98 21.28 -12.50
C LYS A 314 4.74 21.92 -11.85
N ALA A 315 4.01 21.15 -11.03
CA ALA A 315 2.87 21.64 -10.26
C ALA A 315 3.27 22.51 -9.04
N ASP A 316 4.52 22.43 -8.53
CA ASP A 316 4.98 23.13 -7.31
C ASP A 316 6.01 24.23 -7.60
N ASN A 317 5.76 25.09 -8.58
CA ASN A 317 6.61 26.25 -8.90
C ASN A 317 8.10 25.91 -9.15
N GLY A 318 8.42 24.75 -9.66
CA GLY A 318 9.80 24.35 -10.01
C GLY A 318 10.70 23.98 -8.82
N THR A 319 10.17 23.90 -7.62
CA THR A 319 10.93 23.51 -6.43
C THR A 319 10.77 22.04 -6.14
N ILE A 320 11.88 21.29 -6.00
CA ILE A 320 11.88 19.89 -5.59
C ILE A 320 12.13 19.81 -4.09
N THR A 321 11.14 19.33 -3.34
CA THR A 321 11.28 19.03 -1.92
C THR A 321 11.77 17.61 -1.73
N VAL A 322 12.85 17.43 -0.97
CA VAL A 322 13.38 16.12 -0.56
C VAL A 322 13.33 15.98 0.96
N ILE A 323 13.06 14.78 1.42
CA ILE A 323 13.12 14.45 2.85
C ILE A 323 14.47 13.79 3.12
N LYS A 324 15.23 14.29 4.08
CA LYS A 324 16.50 13.76 4.53
C LYS A 324 16.36 13.01 5.85
N CYS A 325 17.26 12.07 6.09
CA CYS A 325 17.38 11.31 7.32
C CYS A 325 18.77 11.59 7.94
N PRO A 326 18.87 12.51 8.91
CA PRO A 326 20.14 12.85 9.53
C PRO A 326 20.66 11.74 10.45
N GLY A 327 19.76 10.92 10.99
CA GLY A 327 20.03 9.80 11.87
C GLY A 327 18.84 8.90 12.02
N LEU A 328 18.92 7.89 12.87
CA LEU A 328 17.84 6.94 13.12
C LEU A 328 16.81 7.54 14.09
N GLY A 329 15.55 7.66 13.64
CA GLY A 329 14.39 8.07 14.47
C GLY A 329 14.00 9.52 14.36
#